data_dc6ae45a5a8bb100c1937e9d7e4f2d7a
#
_entry.id   dc6ae45a5a8bb100c1937e9d7e4f2d7a
#
_cell.length_a   1.000
_cell.length_b   1.000
_cell.length_c   1.000
_cell.angle_alpha   90.00
_cell.angle_beta   90.00
_cell.angle_gamma   90.00
#
_symmetry.space_group_name_H-M   'P 1'
#
loop_
_entity.id
_entity.type
_entity.pdbx_description
1 polymer ?
#
loop_
_entity_poly.entity_id
_entity_poly.type
_entity_poly.pdbx_seq_one_letter_code
_entity_poly.pdbx_strand_id
1 'polypeptide(L)'
;ILPAIDRVVVTTSDMDNRDTTRFVQFWRLSDLTLQHSIELPSGPRGDEGYRSAEPRVLSDGRSVLVSTFNCGMYLIEDVASAAPRARLVASFPRKPGTSCAVPIVAGNYYLITVPAWSAVVSLDISDPAHPREVSRVALGANDVPHWIGMEPNQQRVVITGYQAMKTHVLMAHFDVTTGRLAIDERFRAEGSPVAGHRMEGIAWPHGGHKAAVPHGAVFSRPM
;
A
#
# COMPACT_ATOMS: atom_id res chain seq x y z
N ILE A 1 -4.98 -2.78 -14.32
CA ILE A 1 -5.57 -3.11 -15.62
C ILE A 1 -6.99 -3.60 -15.39
N LEU A 2 -7.96 -3.11 -16.19
CA LEU A 2 -9.38 -3.46 -16.14
C LEU A 2 -9.83 -3.96 -17.53
N PRO A 3 -9.57 -5.24 -17.85
CA PRO A 3 -9.80 -5.77 -19.19
C PRO A 3 -11.29 -5.75 -19.62
N ALA A 4 -12.20 -5.97 -18.65
CA ALA A 4 -13.64 -6.01 -18.92
C ALA A 4 -14.22 -4.69 -19.47
N ILE A 5 -13.52 -3.58 -19.25
CA ILE A 5 -13.91 -2.25 -19.70
C ILE A 5 -12.85 -1.58 -20.59
N ASP A 6 -11.86 -2.36 -21.04
CA ASP A 6 -10.78 -1.92 -21.93
C ASP A 6 -10.00 -0.71 -21.36
N ARG A 7 -9.59 -0.76 -20.09
CA ARG A 7 -8.90 0.35 -19.42
C ARG A 7 -7.61 -0.08 -18.72
N VAL A 8 -6.64 0.84 -18.75
CA VAL A 8 -5.49 0.86 -17.85
C VAL A 8 -5.53 2.16 -17.07
N VAL A 9 -5.38 2.07 -15.75
CA VAL A 9 -5.24 3.24 -14.87
C VAL A 9 -3.78 3.35 -14.46
N VAL A 10 -3.19 4.51 -14.68
CA VAL A 10 -1.79 4.82 -14.42
C VAL A 10 -1.71 6.05 -13.51
N THR A 11 -0.84 6.01 -12.54
CA THR A 11 -0.50 7.15 -11.70
C THR A 11 0.83 7.76 -12.16
N THR A 12 1.05 9.02 -11.86
CA THR A 12 2.26 9.75 -12.24
C THR A 12 2.94 10.32 -11.01
N SER A 13 4.17 9.91 -10.75
CA SER A 13 5.00 10.42 -9.67
C SER A 13 6.47 10.19 -10.03
N ASP A 14 7.33 11.16 -9.78
CA ASP A 14 8.76 11.02 -9.99
C ASP A 14 9.52 10.49 -8.76
N MET A 15 8.80 10.17 -7.69
CA MET A 15 9.37 9.73 -6.41
C MET A 15 10.17 10.78 -5.64
N ASP A 16 10.37 11.99 -6.17
CA ASP A 16 10.96 13.10 -5.41
C ASP A 16 9.97 13.55 -4.32
N ASN A 17 10.47 13.76 -3.10
CA ASN A 17 9.64 14.25 -1.99
C ASN A 17 9.10 15.67 -2.22
N ARG A 18 9.66 16.41 -3.17
CA ARG A 18 9.18 17.73 -3.60
C ARG A 18 8.19 17.66 -4.77
N ASP A 19 7.99 16.46 -5.32
CA ASP A 19 7.03 16.25 -6.41
C ASP A 19 5.62 16.58 -5.94
N THR A 20 4.97 17.46 -6.68
CA THR A 20 3.58 17.88 -6.47
C THR A 20 2.65 17.32 -7.55
N THR A 21 3.14 16.41 -8.39
CA THR A 21 2.31 15.74 -9.38
C THR A 21 1.20 14.95 -8.70
N ARG A 22 0.01 15.02 -9.25
CA ARG A 22 -1.19 14.40 -8.68
C ARG A 22 -2.17 13.94 -9.76
N PHE A 23 -1.62 13.44 -10.89
CA PHE A 23 -2.45 13.00 -12.00
C PHE A 23 -2.71 11.49 -11.93
N VAL A 24 -3.91 11.12 -12.39
CA VAL A 24 -4.30 9.75 -12.73
C VAL A 24 -4.69 9.74 -14.19
N GLN A 25 -4.09 8.84 -14.96
CA GLN A 25 -4.31 8.70 -16.38
C GLN A 25 -5.11 7.44 -16.70
N PHE A 26 -5.97 7.55 -17.69
CA PHE A 26 -6.80 6.45 -18.17
C PHE A 26 -6.45 6.20 -19.63
N TRP A 27 -5.95 5.00 -19.87
CA TRP A 27 -5.52 4.58 -21.20
C TRP A 27 -6.45 3.50 -21.68
N ARG A 28 -6.71 3.46 -22.97
CA ARG A 28 -7.37 2.31 -23.60
C ARG A 28 -6.38 1.14 -23.63
N LEU A 29 -6.80 -0.04 -23.15
CA LEU A 29 -5.93 -1.20 -23.06
C LEU A 29 -5.60 -1.78 -24.44
N SER A 30 -6.57 -1.78 -25.36
CA SER A 30 -6.45 -2.42 -26.66
C SER A 30 -5.46 -1.77 -27.62
N ASP A 31 -5.24 -0.46 -27.50
CA ASP A 31 -4.34 0.30 -28.39
C ASP A 31 -3.38 1.24 -27.65
N LEU A 32 -3.43 1.25 -26.33
CA LEU A 32 -2.61 2.08 -25.46
C LEU A 32 -2.72 3.59 -25.77
N THR A 33 -3.91 4.07 -26.16
CA THR A 33 -4.16 5.49 -26.35
C THR A 33 -4.64 6.13 -25.06
N LEU A 34 -4.07 7.29 -24.71
CA LEU A 34 -4.51 8.10 -23.58
C LEU A 34 -5.93 8.63 -23.85
N GLN A 35 -6.84 8.34 -22.94
CA GLN A 35 -8.23 8.78 -23.02
C GLN A 35 -8.45 10.02 -22.16
N HIS A 36 -8.00 9.96 -20.91
CA HIS A 36 -8.21 11.04 -19.93
C HIS A 36 -7.00 11.15 -19.02
N SER A 37 -6.78 12.37 -18.53
CA SER A 37 -5.89 12.65 -17.40
C SER A 37 -6.67 13.54 -16.45
N ILE A 38 -6.81 13.11 -15.20
CA ILE A 38 -7.49 13.86 -14.15
C ILE A 38 -6.54 14.18 -13.03
N GLU A 39 -6.78 15.30 -12.38
CA GLU A 39 -6.03 15.73 -11.22
C GLU A 39 -6.73 15.28 -9.95
N LEU A 40 -5.98 14.71 -8.98
CA LEU A 40 -6.53 14.36 -7.67
C LEU A 40 -6.82 15.66 -6.90
N PRO A 41 -8.03 15.85 -6.36
CA PRO A 41 -8.36 17.06 -5.61
C PRO A 41 -7.54 17.16 -4.33
N SER A 42 -7.27 18.38 -3.89
CA SER A 42 -6.67 18.61 -2.57
C SER A 42 -7.63 18.20 -1.45
N GLY A 43 -7.06 17.67 -0.38
CA GLY A 43 -7.79 17.39 0.86
C GLY A 43 -7.56 18.48 1.92
N PRO A 44 -7.95 18.23 3.18
CA PRO A 44 -7.84 19.20 4.28
C PRO A 44 -6.42 19.71 4.56
N ARG A 45 -5.37 18.90 4.29
CA ARG A 45 -3.99 19.34 4.43
C ARG A 45 -3.46 20.11 3.22
N GLY A 46 -4.14 19.98 2.07
CA GLY A 46 -3.74 20.58 0.80
C GLY A 46 -2.77 19.74 -0.04
N ASP A 47 -2.16 18.70 0.52
CA ASP A 47 -1.13 17.89 -0.13
C ASP A 47 -1.49 16.41 -0.32
N GLU A 48 -2.67 15.97 0.09
CA GLU A 48 -3.09 14.56 0.04
C GLU A 48 -3.00 13.95 -1.35
N GLY A 49 -3.29 14.74 -2.39
CA GLY A 49 -3.26 14.28 -3.78
C GLY A 49 -1.86 14.13 -4.37
N TYR A 50 -0.85 14.72 -3.74
CA TYR A 50 0.49 14.73 -4.30
C TYR A 50 1.16 13.37 -4.30
N ARG A 51 1.97 13.14 -5.34
CA ARG A 51 2.70 11.90 -5.54
C ARG A 51 1.74 10.71 -5.63
N SER A 52 0.80 10.82 -6.57
CA SER A 52 -0.14 9.72 -6.86
C SER A 52 0.61 8.42 -7.13
N ALA A 53 0.19 7.35 -6.46
CA ALA A 53 0.88 6.08 -6.46
C ALA A 53 -0.10 4.94 -6.79
N GLU A 54 -0.02 3.88 -6.15
CA GLU A 54 -0.57 2.54 -6.27
C GLU A 54 -2.09 2.47 -6.56
N PRO A 55 -2.54 2.36 -7.81
CA PRO A 55 -3.93 2.06 -8.11
C PRO A 55 -4.26 0.60 -7.80
N ARG A 56 -5.39 0.36 -7.15
CA ARG A 56 -5.93 -0.96 -6.84
C ARG A 56 -7.35 -1.08 -7.38
N VAL A 57 -7.56 -2.06 -8.24
CA VAL A 57 -8.89 -2.40 -8.76
C VAL A 57 -9.67 -3.09 -7.65
N LEU A 58 -10.92 -2.70 -7.45
CA LEU A 58 -11.82 -3.32 -6.48
C LEU A 58 -12.48 -4.58 -7.03
N SER A 59 -13.16 -5.32 -6.17
CA SER A 59 -13.79 -6.61 -6.51
C SER A 59 -14.89 -6.50 -7.57
N ASP A 60 -15.47 -5.31 -7.76
CA ASP A 60 -16.44 -5.03 -8.82
C ASP A 60 -15.82 -4.98 -10.22
N GLY A 61 -14.49 -5.00 -10.33
CA GLY A 61 -13.75 -4.93 -11.59
C GLY A 61 -13.89 -3.59 -12.34
N ARG A 62 -14.43 -2.56 -11.71
CA ARG A 62 -14.76 -1.26 -12.32
C ARG A 62 -14.25 -0.07 -11.52
N SER A 63 -14.33 -0.14 -10.20
CA SER A 63 -13.87 0.91 -9.31
C SER A 63 -12.39 0.74 -8.99
N VAL A 64 -11.70 1.85 -8.77
CA VAL A 64 -10.27 1.87 -8.44
C VAL A 64 -10.07 2.76 -7.23
N LEU A 65 -9.32 2.25 -6.25
CA LEU A 65 -8.75 3.07 -5.19
C LEU A 65 -7.30 3.43 -5.54
N VAL A 66 -6.96 4.70 -5.40
CA VAL A 66 -5.61 5.22 -5.61
C VAL A 66 -5.11 5.77 -4.28
N SER A 67 -3.99 5.24 -3.80
CA SER A 67 -3.25 5.86 -2.69
C SER A 67 -2.24 6.86 -3.22
N THR A 68 -1.79 7.77 -2.36
CA THR A 68 -0.70 8.68 -2.64
C THR A 68 0.41 8.51 -1.62
N PHE A 69 1.64 8.81 -1.99
CA PHE A 69 2.75 8.84 -1.03
C PHE A 69 2.54 9.92 0.06
N ASN A 70 1.69 10.90 -0.22
CA ASN A 70 1.28 11.91 0.76
C ASN A 70 0.06 11.50 1.59
N CYS A 71 -0.24 10.19 1.62
CA CYS A 71 -1.22 9.59 2.54
C CYS A 71 -2.69 10.01 2.29
N GLY A 72 -3.03 10.39 1.07
CA GLY A 72 -4.41 10.46 0.60
C GLY A 72 -4.86 9.12 0.03
N MET A 73 -6.15 8.83 0.10
CA MET A 73 -6.80 7.69 -0.53
C MET A 73 -8.01 8.19 -1.33
N TYR A 74 -8.01 7.89 -2.61
CA TYR A 74 -8.99 8.40 -3.57
C TYR A 74 -9.77 7.26 -4.20
N LEU A 75 -11.08 7.38 -4.22
CA LEU A 75 -11.95 6.56 -5.06
C LEU A 75 -12.03 7.19 -6.44
N ILE A 76 -11.71 6.40 -7.46
CA ILE A 76 -11.92 6.78 -8.85
C ILE A 76 -13.24 6.17 -9.30
N GLU A 77 -14.17 7.05 -9.60
CA GLU A 77 -15.52 6.73 -10.05
C GLU A 77 -15.60 6.84 -11.59
N ASP A 78 -16.52 6.09 -12.17
CA ASP A 78 -16.85 6.16 -13.61
C ASP A 78 -15.63 5.93 -14.54
N VAL A 79 -14.73 4.99 -14.16
CA VAL A 79 -13.46 4.71 -14.89
C VAL A 79 -13.67 4.45 -16.38
N ALA A 80 -14.82 3.86 -16.76
CA ALA A 80 -15.16 3.57 -18.14
C ALA A 80 -15.75 4.76 -18.91
N SER A 81 -16.18 5.81 -18.20
CA SER A 81 -16.89 6.95 -18.81
C SER A 81 -15.96 7.92 -19.55
N ALA A 82 -16.54 8.88 -20.23
CA ALA A 82 -15.83 10.00 -20.84
C ALA A 82 -15.41 11.08 -19.82
N ALA A 83 -15.83 10.95 -18.56
CA ALA A 83 -15.54 11.91 -17.49
C ALA A 83 -15.32 11.20 -16.13
N PRO A 84 -14.24 10.43 -16.01
CA PRO A 84 -13.89 9.81 -14.73
C PRO A 84 -13.63 10.87 -13.67
N ARG A 85 -13.95 10.55 -12.40
CA ARG A 85 -13.82 11.50 -11.28
C ARG A 85 -13.03 10.87 -10.16
N ALA A 86 -12.26 11.71 -9.46
CA ALA A 86 -11.56 11.32 -8.25
C ALA A 86 -12.19 12.01 -7.03
N ARG A 87 -12.41 11.24 -5.96
CA ARG A 87 -12.88 11.73 -4.69
C ARG A 87 -11.98 11.27 -3.56
N LEU A 88 -11.52 12.19 -2.72
CA LEU A 88 -10.80 11.84 -1.50
C LEU A 88 -11.78 11.12 -0.54
N VAL A 89 -11.46 9.89 -0.17
CA VAL A 89 -12.29 9.07 0.72
C VAL A 89 -11.65 8.81 2.08
N ALA A 90 -10.32 8.91 2.17
CA ALA A 90 -9.59 8.88 3.43
C ALA A 90 -8.31 9.71 3.35
N SER A 91 -7.87 10.22 4.49
CA SER A 91 -6.62 10.94 4.66
C SER A 91 -5.96 10.49 5.96
N PHE A 92 -4.69 10.07 5.86
CA PHE A 92 -3.91 9.62 7.02
C PHE A 92 -2.87 10.68 7.38
N PRO A 93 -2.46 10.76 8.66
CA PRO A 93 -1.42 11.67 9.05
C PRO A 93 -0.11 11.35 8.33
N ARG A 94 0.65 12.39 8.04
CA ARG A 94 1.94 12.30 7.37
C ARG A 94 3.07 12.54 8.37
N LYS A 95 4.11 11.74 8.28
CA LYS A 95 5.39 11.97 8.97
C LYS A 95 6.39 12.46 7.91
N PRO A 96 7.04 13.62 8.10
CA PRO A 96 8.03 14.11 7.17
C PRO A 96 9.10 13.06 6.83
N GLY A 97 9.49 12.98 5.56
CA GLY A 97 10.47 12.02 5.08
C GLY A 97 9.96 10.58 4.94
N THR A 98 8.65 10.34 5.16
CA THR A 98 8.03 9.03 4.96
C THR A 98 6.87 9.10 3.98
N SER A 99 6.39 7.95 3.51
CA SER A 99 5.32 7.84 2.53
C SER A 99 4.37 6.72 2.93
N CYS A 100 3.06 6.97 2.86
CA CYS A 100 2.09 5.88 2.84
C CYS A 100 2.23 5.16 1.50
N ALA A 101 2.44 3.85 1.53
CA ALA A 101 2.80 3.16 0.30
C ALA A 101 2.23 1.74 0.23
N VAL A 102 2.24 1.24 -0.96
CA VAL A 102 1.99 -0.14 -1.43
C VAL A 102 0.84 -0.83 -0.69
N PRO A 103 -0.40 -0.39 -0.93
CA PRO A 103 -1.58 -1.00 -0.34
C PRO A 103 -1.90 -2.36 -0.99
N ILE A 104 -2.73 -3.14 -0.29
CA ILE A 104 -3.30 -4.40 -0.77
C ILE A 104 -4.82 -4.32 -0.67
N VAL A 105 -5.51 -4.90 -1.65
CA VAL A 105 -6.94 -5.23 -1.56
C VAL A 105 -7.08 -6.73 -1.33
N ALA A 106 -7.80 -7.10 -0.28
CA ALA A 106 -8.09 -8.48 0.08
C ALA A 106 -9.59 -8.60 0.41
N GLY A 107 -10.38 -9.14 -0.52
CA GLY A 107 -11.84 -9.14 -0.41
C GLY A 107 -12.37 -7.71 -0.27
N ASN A 108 -13.12 -7.47 0.79
CA ASN A 108 -13.69 -6.15 1.10
C ASN A 108 -12.78 -5.28 1.99
N TYR A 109 -11.48 -5.61 2.04
CA TYR A 109 -10.55 -4.87 2.89
C TYR A 109 -9.41 -4.25 2.10
N TYR A 110 -9.01 -3.06 2.52
CA TYR A 110 -7.88 -2.32 2.01
C TYR A 110 -6.84 -2.16 3.12
N LEU A 111 -5.69 -2.78 2.93
CA LEU A 111 -4.59 -2.71 3.87
C LEU A 111 -3.58 -1.69 3.39
N ILE A 112 -3.14 -0.80 4.29
CA ILE A 112 -2.17 0.24 3.96
C ILE A 112 -1.19 0.47 5.11
N THR A 113 0.05 0.82 4.76
CA THR A 113 1.04 1.28 5.74
C THR A 113 0.81 2.75 6.06
N VAL A 114 0.82 3.09 7.36
CA VAL A 114 0.72 4.46 7.85
C VAL A 114 1.92 4.78 8.74
N PRO A 115 3.01 5.28 8.15
CA PRO A 115 4.27 5.52 8.86
C PRO A 115 4.18 6.46 10.06
N ALA A 116 3.28 7.44 9.99
CA ALA A 116 3.07 8.38 11.10
C ALA A 116 2.54 7.70 12.36
N TRP A 117 1.91 6.55 12.22
CA TRP A 117 1.42 5.71 13.32
C TRP A 117 2.31 4.50 13.61
N SER A 118 3.42 4.33 12.86
CA SER A 118 4.21 3.10 12.88
C SER A 118 3.30 1.87 12.80
N ALA A 119 2.39 1.84 11.84
CA ALA A 119 1.33 0.84 11.81
C ALA A 119 0.96 0.40 10.38
N VAL A 120 0.37 -0.79 10.31
CA VAL A 120 -0.45 -1.23 9.18
C VAL A 120 -1.91 -1.15 9.59
N VAL A 121 -2.73 -0.57 8.73
CA VAL A 121 -4.17 -0.36 8.95
C VAL A 121 -4.96 -1.19 7.96
N SER A 122 -6.04 -1.80 8.42
CA SER A 122 -7.05 -2.46 7.59
C SER A 122 -8.32 -1.63 7.62
N LEU A 123 -8.82 -1.29 6.44
CA LEU A 123 -10.08 -0.58 6.23
C LEU A 123 -11.09 -1.51 5.59
N ASP A 124 -12.31 -1.53 6.11
CA ASP A 124 -13.48 -2.07 5.41
C ASP A 124 -13.84 -1.12 4.26
N ILE A 125 -13.84 -1.65 3.05
CA ILE A 125 -14.17 -0.96 1.81
C ILE A 125 -15.41 -1.58 1.13
N SER A 126 -16.29 -2.23 1.89
CA SER A 126 -17.60 -2.71 1.39
C SER A 126 -18.39 -1.55 0.79
N ASP A 127 -18.28 -0.37 1.37
CA ASP A 127 -18.61 0.91 0.75
C ASP A 127 -17.32 1.69 0.52
N PRO A 128 -16.74 1.64 -0.68
CA PRO A 128 -15.45 2.29 -0.95
C PRO A 128 -15.52 3.82 -0.90
N ALA A 129 -16.73 4.38 -0.88
CA ALA A 129 -16.98 5.81 -0.71
C ALA A 129 -16.81 6.27 0.75
N HIS A 130 -16.95 5.35 1.70
CA HIS A 130 -16.90 5.61 3.14
C HIS A 130 -16.09 4.50 3.85
N PRO A 131 -14.79 4.37 3.53
CA PRO A 131 -13.95 3.34 4.13
C PRO A 131 -13.88 3.51 5.66
N ARG A 132 -13.91 2.40 6.39
CA ARG A 132 -13.89 2.40 7.86
C ARG A 132 -12.74 1.58 8.39
N GLU A 133 -11.97 2.13 9.32
CA GLU A 133 -10.94 1.37 10.00
C GLU A 133 -11.58 0.24 10.83
N VAL A 134 -11.12 -0.99 10.60
CA VAL A 134 -11.57 -2.17 11.35
C VAL A 134 -10.45 -2.78 12.17
N SER A 135 -9.21 -2.55 11.78
CA SER A 135 -8.05 -3.06 12.52
C SER A 135 -6.82 -2.20 12.28
N ARG A 136 -6.00 -2.10 13.31
CA ARG A 136 -4.67 -1.49 13.24
C ARG A 136 -3.70 -2.35 14.02
N VAL A 137 -2.58 -2.70 13.40
CA VAL A 137 -1.47 -3.32 14.09
C VAL A 137 -0.35 -2.31 14.23
N ALA A 138 -0.03 -1.97 15.49
CA ALA A 138 1.11 -1.13 15.79
C ALA A 138 2.39 -1.95 15.71
N LEU A 139 3.42 -1.37 15.13
CA LEU A 139 4.78 -1.89 15.08
C LEU A 139 5.63 -1.23 16.17
N GLY A 140 6.90 -1.52 16.23
CA GLY A 140 7.80 -0.83 17.17
C GLY A 140 7.84 0.67 16.92
N ALA A 141 8.09 1.45 17.97
CA ALA A 141 8.06 2.92 17.92
C ALA A 141 8.98 3.55 16.84
N ASN A 142 10.02 2.83 16.44
CA ASN A 142 10.96 3.24 15.40
C ASN A 142 10.72 2.55 14.06
N ASP A 143 9.72 1.69 13.97
CA ASP A 143 9.39 0.98 12.75
C ASP A 143 8.56 1.87 11.83
N VAL A 144 9.05 2.03 10.61
CA VAL A 144 8.40 2.82 9.57
C VAL A 144 8.03 1.87 8.43
N PRO A 145 6.83 1.29 8.44
CA PRO A 145 6.43 0.35 7.41
C PRO A 145 6.30 1.08 6.07
N HIS A 146 6.70 0.39 5.00
CA HIS A 146 6.64 0.94 3.65
C HIS A 146 5.94 -0.01 2.68
N TRP A 147 6.24 -1.29 2.75
CA TRP A 147 5.71 -2.30 1.86
C TRP A 147 4.99 -3.39 2.65
N ILE A 148 3.88 -3.86 2.10
CA ILE A 148 3.19 -5.06 2.55
C ILE A 148 3.00 -6.01 1.38
N GLY A 149 3.19 -7.31 1.63
CA GLY A 149 2.93 -8.39 0.69
C GLY A 149 1.93 -9.39 1.27
N MET A 150 0.94 -9.79 0.48
CA MET A 150 -0.10 -10.73 0.90
C MET A 150 0.22 -12.14 0.43
N GLU A 151 0.07 -13.10 1.33
CA GLU A 151 0.11 -14.52 0.97
C GLU A 151 -1.05 -14.89 0.03
N PRO A 152 -0.85 -15.82 -0.93
CA PRO A 152 -1.91 -16.19 -1.88
C PRO A 152 -3.23 -16.66 -1.25
N ASN A 153 -3.19 -17.27 -0.07
CA ASN A 153 -4.37 -17.71 0.69
C ASN A 153 -4.98 -16.60 1.56
N GLN A 154 -4.41 -15.38 1.53
CA GLN A 154 -4.86 -14.19 2.24
C GLN A 154 -4.89 -14.34 3.78
N GLN A 155 -4.03 -15.16 4.37
CA GLN A 155 -3.96 -15.35 5.81
C GLN A 155 -2.78 -14.64 6.47
N ARG A 156 -1.72 -14.35 5.70
CA ARG A 156 -0.52 -13.70 6.21
C ARG A 156 -0.11 -12.52 5.37
N VAL A 157 0.42 -11.51 6.06
CA VAL A 157 0.96 -10.28 5.47
C VAL A 157 2.39 -10.13 5.93
N VAL A 158 3.33 -10.07 4.98
CA VAL A 158 4.69 -9.67 5.28
C VAL A 158 4.78 -8.15 5.23
N ILE A 159 5.46 -7.57 6.22
CA ILE A 159 5.64 -6.12 6.36
C ILE A 159 7.13 -5.83 6.32
N THR A 160 7.53 -4.95 5.40
CA THR A 160 8.90 -4.48 5.29
C THR A 160 8.95 -2.97 5.38
N GLY A 161 10.13 -2.43 5.64
CA GLY A 161 10.35 -1.01 5.72
C GLY A 161 11.29 -0.49 4.64
N TYR A 162 11.36 0.82 4.57
CA TYR A 162 12.33 1.54 3.78
C TYR A 162 12.88 2.68 4.63
N GLN A 163 14.14 3.03 4.50
CA GLN A 163 14.81 4.04 5.32
C GLN A 163 14.85 3.68 6.82
N ALA A 164 13.92 4.16 7.65
CA ALA A 164 13.97 4.02 9.10
C ALA A 164 13.76 2.57 9.59
N MET A 165 12.95 1.77 8.86
CA MET A 165 12.76 0.33 9.13
C MET A 165 13.66 -0.51 8.22
N LYS A 166 14.92 -0.18 8.14
CA LYS A 166 15.84 -0.66 7.08
C LYS A 166 16.08 -2.15 7.07
N THR A 167 16.08 -2.77 8.23
CA THR A 167 16.60 -4.15 8.38
C THR A 167 15.57 -5.11 8.94
N HIS A 168 14.36 -4.66 9.19
CA HIS A 168 13.35 -5.44 9.89
C HIS A 168 12.26 -5.95 8.93
N VAL A 169 11.99 -7.25 9.02
CA VAL A 169 10.86 -7.91 8.36
C VAL A 169 9.93 -8.44 9.43
N LEU A 170 8.67 -8.06 9.35
CA LEU A 170 7.60 -8.52 10.25
C LEU A 170 6.59 -9.37 9.48
N MET A 171 5.84 -10.17 10.22
CA MET A 171 4.71 -10.94 9.71
C MET A 171 3.48 -10.62 10.56
N ALA A 172 2.34 -10.49 9.90
CA ALA A 172 1.05 -10.39 10.57
C ALA A 172 0.09 -11.47 10.04
N HIS A 173 -0.77 -11.97 10.89
CA HIS A 173 -1.96 -12.71 10.50
C HIS A 173 -3.03 -11.72 10.03
N PHE A 174 -3.76 -12.11 9.00
CA PHE A 174 -4.91 -11.38 8.49
C PHE A 174 -6.12 -12.32 8.43
N ASP A 175 -7.21 -11.89 9.02
CA ASP A 175 -8.49 -12.58 8.93
C ASP A 175 -9.34 -11.90 7.84
N VAL A 176 -9.46 -12.55 6.70
CA VAL A 176 -10.22 -12.05 5.54
C VAL A 176 -11.72 -11.93 5.79
N THR A 177 -12.25 -12.58 6.85
CA THR A 177 -13.67 -12.50 7.22
C THR A 177 -13.98 -11.25 8.01
N THR A 178 -13.07 -10.87 8.91
CA THR A 178 -13.27 -9.76 9.86
C THR A 178 -12.39 -8.54 9.58
N GLY A 179 -11.40 -8.67 8.67
CA GLY A 179 -10.41 -7.62 8.39
C GLY A 179 -9.37 -7.40 9.49
N ARG A 180 -9.32 -8.28 10.51
CA ARG A 180 -8.42 -8.12 11.65
C ARG A 180 -6.99 -8.47 11.30
N LEU A 181 -6.07 -7.67 11.82
CA LEU A 181 -4.63 -7.88 11.76
C LEU A 181 -4.09 -8.17 13.16
N ALA A 182 -3.13 -9.06 13.25
CA ALA A 182 -2.36 -9.33 14.48
C ALA A 182 -0.92 -9.71 14.12
N ILE A 183 0.08 -9.20 14.84
CA ILE A 183 1.48 -9.61 14.64
C ILE A 183 1.61 -11.12 14.89
N ASP A 184 2.32 -11.81 14.00
CA ASP A 184 2.73 -13.19 14.23
C ASP A 184 3.94 -13.21 15.15
N GLU A 185 3.68 -13.41 16.45
CA GLU A 185 4.71 -13.45 17.48
C GLU A 185 5.66 -14.66 17.33
N ARG A 186 5.28 -15.66 16.53
CA ARG A 186 6.13 -16.83 16.26
C ARG A 186 7.08 -16.60 15.10
N PHE A 187 6.80 -15.64 14.23
CA PHE A 187 7.73 -15.22 13.19
C PHE A 187 8.83 -14.37 13.79
N ARG A 188 9.88 -15.02 14.28
CA ARG A 188 11.03 -14.37 14.92
C ARG A 188 12.32 -15.13 14.69
N ALA A 189 13.46 -14.46 14.83
CA ALA A 189 14.75 -15.10 14.84
C ALA A 189 14.89 -16.00 16.07
N GLU A 190 15.61 -17.10 15.95
CA GLU A 190 15.88 -18.02 17.06
C GLU A 190 16.51 -17.28 18.24
N GLY A 191 15.97 -17.49 19.44
CA GLY A 191 16.41 -16.83 20.66
C GLY A 191 16.00 -15.35 20.80
N SER A 192 15.30 -14.77 19.81
CA SER A 192 14.83 -13.38 19.89
C SER A 192 13.61 -13.24 20.81
N PRO A 193 13.59 -12.27 21.74
CA PRO A 193 12.41 -11.98 22.55
C PRO A 193 11.33 -11.20 21.79
N VAL A 194 11.65 -10.66 20.60
CA VAL A 194 10.74 -9.82 19.79
C VAL A 194 10.41 -10.49 18.47
N ALA A 195 9.19 -10.25 17.97
CA ALA A 195 8.76 -10.72 16.67
C ALA A 195 9.58 -10.08 15.54
N GLY A 196 9.67 -10.79 14.41
CA GLY A 196 10.33 -10.36 13.20
C GLY A 196 11.77 -10.85 13.06
N HIS A 197 12.29 -10.63 11.87
CA HIS A 197 13.68 -10.92 11.52
C HIS A 197 14.42 -9.64 11.18
N ARG A 198 15.61 -9.46 11.75
CA ARG A 198 16.52 -8.37 11.40
C ARG A 198 17.55 -8.87 10.40
N MET A 199 17.80 -8.08 9.38
CA MET A 199 18.79 -8.39 8.32
C MET A 199 20.18 -7.79 8.62
N GLU A 200 20.39 -7.39 9.86
CA GLU A 200 21.69 -6.91 10.36
C GLU A 200 22.58 -8.10 10.73
N GLY A 201 23.86 -7.99 10.40
CA GLY A 201 24.85 -9.00 10.77
C GLY A 201 24.72 -10.36 10.08
N ILE A 202 23.90 -10.47 9.06
CA ILE A 202 23.75 -11.71 8.29
C ILE A 202 25.02 -11.90 7.42
N ALA A 203 25.64 -13.08 7.52
CA ALA A 203 26.66 -13.51 6.59
C ALA A 203 25.99 -13.98 5.29
N TRP A 204 26.19 -13.23 4.22
CA TRP A 204 25.61 -13.56 2.92
C TRP A 204 26.45 -14.62 2.20
N PRO A 205 25.84 -15.55 1.44
CA PRO A 205 26.57 -16.60 0.72
C PRO A 205 27.62 -16.08 -0.25
N HIS A 206 27.47 -14.84 -0.74
CA HIS A 206 28.43 -14.18 -1.63
C HIS A 206 29.51 -13.36 -0.90
N GLY A 207 29.64 -13.52 0.45
CA GLY A 207 30.72 -12.94 1.25
C GLY A 207 30.50 -11.50 1.72
N GLY A 208 29.32 -10.91 1.49
CA GLY A 208 28.99 -9.60 2.03
C GLY A 208 28.59 -9.64 3.52
N HIS A 209 28.92 -8.60 4.27
CA HIS A 209 28.54 -8.45 5.69
C HIS A 209 27.69 -7.20 5.97
N LYS A 210 27.23 -6.51 4.92
CA LYS A 210 26.38 -5.33 5.09
C LYS A 210 24.95 -5.73 5.40
N ALA A 211 24.27 -4.95 6.23
CA ALA A 211 22.84 -5.09 6.48
C ALA A 211 22.04 -4.98 5.17
N ALA A 212 21.10 -5.89 4.97
CA ALA A 212 20.13 -5.75 3.90
C ALA A 212 19.04 -4.76 4.27
N VAL A 213 18.49 -4.09 3.27
CA VAL A 213 17.29 -3.26 3.40
C VAL A 213 16.15 -3.97 2.67
N PRO A 214 15.27 -4.70 3.37
CA PRO A 214 14.16 -5.41 2.77
C PRO A 214 13.09 -4.40 2.33
N HIS A 215 13.17 -3.94 1.09
CA HIS A 215 12.25 -2.94 0.55
C HIS A 215 10.87 -3.53 0.24
N GLY A 216 10.84 -4.76 -0.27
CA GLY A 216 9.62 -5.49 -0.56
C GLY A 216 9.82 -6.99 -0.41
N ALA A 217 8.74 -7.73 -0.28
CA ALA A 217 8.73 -9.17 -0.19
C ALA A 217 7.50 -9.75 -0.88
N VAL A 218 7.64 -10.94 -1.43
CA VAL A 218 6.56 -11.69 -2.06
C VAL A 218 6.57 -13.14 -1.55
N PHE A 219 5.39 -13.72 -1.51
CA PHE A 219 5.27 -15.15 -1.23
C PHE A 219 5.41 -15.96 -2.52
N SER A 220 6.16 -17.06 -2.45
CA SER A 220 6.13 -18.06 -3.53
C SER A 220 4.78 -18.77 -3.54
N ARG A 221 4.30 -19.11 -4.72
CA ARG A 221 3.18 -20.06 -4.82
C ARG A 221 3.71 -21.46 -4.56
N PRO A 222 2.97 -22.34 -3.85
CA PRO A 222 3.27 -23.75 -3.87
C PRO A 222 3.27 -24.23 -5.33
N MET A 223 4.31 -24.99 -5.68
CA MET A 223 4.35 -25.68 -6.97
C MET A 223 3.38 -26.86 -6.98
#